data_b6787c91083d1342f0168fecd949995c
#
_entry.id   b6787c91083d1342f0168fecd949995c
#
_cell.length_a   1.000
_cell.length_b   1.000
_cell.length_c   1.000
_cell.angle_alpha   90.00
_cell.angle_beta   90.00
_cell.angle_gamma   90.00
#
_symmetry.space_group_name_H-M   'P 1'
#
loop_
_entity.id
_entity.type
_entity.pdbx_description
1 polymer ?
#
loop_
_entity_poly.entity_id
_entity_poly.type
_entity_poly.pdbx_seq_one_letter_code
_entity_poly.pdbx_strand_id
1 'polypeptide(L)'
;MSADSAPTEVVHNNQVMEFGICVASRPSDIGYVQLAERLGYSHMWAADSQMIWSDVYAFMALAATATTTMKLGTGVAVAPTRPAPVTAAAHATINEIAPGRVFCGIGTGNTAMRIMGHPPMRIAEFDRYLGDLRHFLDGDEVEFEFRGRIAPTRHLMPESGFVRFEPRIPMWVSAFGPRAMRLAALHGDGLVTSVPPQPAAVQYARQRLADAADEVGRTIDRESFPITTLTTALVLEEGESLDSERVRRQTGAFAISSLHYSYEQVQQFGRRPPEYLADIWGDYVAELENTPPERRHLRTHLGHNCWVVPEEERFVTAELIDRTCLVGTADELRKKIDELEDAGLDQIILLPPLDEKEAVITDVAKALNLA
;
A
#
# COMPACT_ATOMS: atom_id res chain seq x y z
N MET A 1 -56.21 -16.30 5.65
CA MET A 1 -55.00 -16.69 6.40
C MET A 1 -53.83 -16.06 5.66
N SER A 2 -53.45 -14.87 6.05
CA SER A 2 -52.33 -14.10 5.50
C SER A 2 -51.07 -14.53 6.29
N ALA A 3 -50.08 -15.04 5.59
CA ALA A 3 -48.77 -15.28 6.13
C ALA A 3 -48.00 -13.96 6.19
N ASP A 4 -47.78 -13.47 7.40
CA ASP A 4 -46.88 -12.36 7.70
C ASP A 4 -45.41 -12.84 7.43
N SER A 5 -44.79 -12.26 6.44
CA SER A 5 -43.35 -12.40 6.22
C SER A 5 -42.63 -11.44 7.17
N ALA A 6 -41.97 -11.98 8.18
CA ALA A 6 -41.08 -11.22 9.03
C ALA A 6 -39.95 -10.59 8.20
N PRO A 7 -39.50 -9.37 8.52
CA PRO A 7 -38.35 -8.76 7.86
C PRO A 7 -37.10 -9.57 8.18
N THR A 8 -36.35 -9.93 7.15
CA THR A 8 -35.01 -10.53 7.28
C THR A 8 -34.11 -9.51 7.95
N GLU A 9 -33.68 -9.76 9.17
CA GLU A 9 -32.62 -9.01 9.81
C GLU A 9 -31.37 -9.11 8.92
N VAL A 10 -30.92 -7.99 8.41
CA VAL A 10 -29.60 -7.86 7.79
C VAL A 10 -28.61 -7.99 8.92
N VAL A 11 -27.98 -9.15 9.04
CA VAL A 11 -26.83 -9.36 9.95
C VAL A 11 -25.72 -8.48 9.41
N HIS A 12 -25.54 -7.29 10.00
CA HIS A 12 -24.31 -6.52 9.83
C HIS A 12 -23.19 -7.33 10.47
N ASN A 13 -22.43 -8.02 9.65
CA ASN A 13 -21.19 -8.64 10.09
C ASN A 13 -20.24 -7.49 10.44
N ASN A 14 -19.93 -7.33 11.73
CA ASN A 14 -19.04 -6.29 12.25
C ASN A 14 -17.59 -6.62 11.89
N GLN A 15 -17.24 -6.46 10.63
CA GLN A 15 -15.84 -6.43 10.25
C GLN A 15 -15.31 -5.04 10.61
N VAL A 16 -14.51 -4.96 11.67
CA VAL A 16 -13.95 -3.70 12.17
C VAL A 16 -12.81 -3.27 11.25
N MET A 17 -12.81 -1.98 10.83
CA MET A 17 -11.74 -1.38 10.06
C MET A 17 -10.38 -1.65 10.70
N GLU A 18 -9.46 -2.26 9.96
CA GLU A 18 -8.09 -2.46 10.40
C GLU A 18 -7.18 -1.27 10.10
N PHE A 19 -6.20 -1.04 10.97
CA PHE A 19 -5.21 0.01 10.77
C PHE A 19 -3.80 -0.57 10.70
N GLY A 20 -3.08 -0.19 9.65
CA GLY A 20 -1.67 -0.52 9.46
C GLY A 20 -0.81 0.74 9.36
N ILE A 21 0.49 0.55 9.52
CA ILE A 21 1.50 1.56 9.19
C ILE A 21 2.30 1.11 7.97
N CYS A 22 2.57 2.03 7.05
CA CYS A 22 3.61 1.85 6.05
C CYS A 22 4.91 2.49 6.57
N VAL A 23 6.01 1.79 6.45
CA VAL A 23 7.29 2.23 6.99
C VAL A 23 8.30 2.44 5.86
N ALA A 24 8.84 3.64 5.78
CA ALA A 24 10.06 3.91 5.01
C ALA A 24 11.19 3.10 5.66
N SER A 25 11.55 1.95 5.07
CA SER A 25 12.40 0.92 5.69
C SER A 25 13.77 1.48 6.09
N ARG A 26 13.90 1.91 7.35
CA ARG A 26 15.15 2.40 7.95
C ARG A 26 15.46 1.56 9.20
N PRO A 27 16.61 0.85 9.27
CA PRO A 27 16.93 -0.09 10.36
C PRO A 27 16.82 0.53 11.77
N SER A 28 17.09 1.83 11.91
CA SER A 28 16.95 2.54 13.19
C SER A 28 15.48 2.76 13.63
N ASP A 29 14.49 2.51 12.77
CA ASP A 29 13.06 2.77 13.04
C ASP A 29 12.31 1.57 13.62
N ILE A 30 13.01 0.55 14.10
CA ILE A 30 12.35 -0.59 14.76
C ILE A 30 11.54 -0.16 16.00
N GLY A 31 12.01 0.83 16.74
CA GLY A 31 11.27 1.44 17.85
C GLY A 31 9.91 2.01 17.44
N TYR A 32 9.81 2.58 16.24
CA TYR A 32 8.55 3.06 15.65
C TYR A 32 7.56 1.90 15.38
N VAL A 33 8.05 0.77 14.85
CA VAL A 33 7.21 -0.42 14.62
C VAL A 33 6.68 -0.97 15.96
N GLN A 34 7.54 -1.03 16.98
CA GLN A 34 7.13 -1.45 18.33
C GLN A 34 6.12 -0.47 18.96
N LEU A 35 6.28 0.85 18.72
CA LEU A 35 5.32 1.85 19.16
C LEU A 35 3.96 1.61 18.51
N ALA A 36 3.92 1.38 17.18
CA ALA A 36 2.68 1.12 16.46
C ALA A 36 1.97 -0.15 16.99
N GLU A 37 2.72 -1.23 17.26
CA GLU A 37 2.13 -2.45 17.87
C GLU A 37 1.50 -2.14 19.23
N ARG A 38 2.17 -1.39 20.11
CA ARG A 38 1.61 -0.98 21.41
C ARG A 38 0.39 -0.06 21.29
N LEU A 39 0.29 0.71 20.22
CA LEU A 39 -0.84 1.59 19.93
C LEU A 39 -2.01 0.87 19.23
N GLY A 40 -1.96 -0.46 19.04
CA GLY A 40 -3.05 -1.23 18.48
C GLY A 40 -3.08 -1.32 16.95
N TYR A 41 -2.04 -0.85 16.24
CA TYR A 41 -1.95 -1.07 14.80
C TYR A 41 -1.71 -2.56 14.50
N SER A 42 -2.52 -3.12 13.61
CA SER A 42 -2.53 -4.57 13.31
C SER A 42 -1.48 -4.99 12.29
N HIS A 43 -1.06 -4.10 11.37
CA HIS A 43 -0.20 -4.41 10.24
C HIS A 43 0.96 -3.43 10.08
N MET A 44 2.14 -3.96 9.76
CA MET A 44 3.29 -3.21 9.27
C MET A 44 3.56 -3.56 7.80
N TRP A 45 3.55 -2.55 6.95
CA TRP A 45 3.84 -2.61 5.53
C TRP A 45 5.22 -2.00 5.28
N ALA A 46 6.24 -2.83 5.06
CA ALA A 46 7.58 -2.34 4.78
C ALA A 46 7.71 -1.91 3.32
N ALA A 47 7.97 -0.65 3.08
CA ALA A 47 8.12 -0.10 1.73
C ALA A 47 9.40 -0.62 1.07
N ASP A 48 9.29 -1.04 -0.21
CA ASP A 48 10.40 -1.55 -1.02
C ASP A 48 10.67 -0.62 -2.21
N SER A 49 11.70 0.21 -2.09
CA SER A 49 12.23 1.06 -3.17
C SER A 49 13.73 1.17 -2.96
N GLN A 50 14.46 0.26 -3.59
CA GLN A 50 15.87 -0.02 -3.34
C GLN A 50 16.83 1.18 -3.51
N MET A 51 16.41 2.26 -4.20
CA MET A 51 17.21 3.47 -4.37
C MET A 51 16.68 4.67 -3.55
N ILE A 52 15.69 4.43 -2.67
CA ILE A 52 15.15 5.42 -1.72
C ILE A 52 15.39 4.95 -0.28
N TRP A 53 15.04 3.69 0.03
CA TRP A 53 15.04 3.13 1.38
C TRP A 53 16.00 1.95 1.51
N SER A 54 16.18 1.46 2.74
CA SER A 54 17.00 0.28 3.03
C SER A 54 16.37 -1.00 2.48
N ASP A 55 17.13 -2.10 2.46
CA ASP A 55 16.61 -3.40 2.03
C ASP A 55 15.41 -3.83 2.89
N VAL A 56 14.32 -4.13 2.21
CA VAL A 56 13.02 -4.39 2.82
C VAL A 56 13.01 -5.66 3.67
N TYR A 57 13.71 -6.72 3.23
CA TYR A 57 13.70 -8.00 3.94
C TYR A 57 14.60 -7.98 5.17
N ALA A 58 15.73 -7.26 5.11
CA ALA A 58 16.55 -7.00 6.28
C ALA A 58 15.76 -6.24 7.36
N PHE A 59 14.98 -5.22 6.95
CA PHE A 59 14.10 -4.48 7.85
C PHE A 59 12.98 -5.37 8.42
N MET A 60 12.32 -6.17 7.58
CA MET A 60 11.27 -7.11 8.02
C MET A 60 11.80 -8.14 9.03
N ALA A 61 13.01 -8.66 8.86
CA ALA A 61 13.61 -9.59 9.81
C ALA A 61 13.82 -8.95 11.19
N LEU A 62 14.28 -7.69 11.24
CA LEU A 62 14.37 -6.92 12.49
C LEU A 62 12.98 -6.71 13.12
N ALA A 63 11.99 -6.31 12.34
CA ALA A 63 10.62 -6.13 12.82
C ALA A 63 10.00 -7.43 13.33
N ALA A 64 10.25 -8.56 12.66
CA ALA A 64 9.76 -9.88 13.06
C ALA A 64 10.25 -10.31 14.44
N THR A 65 11.51 -9.98 14.76
CA THR A 65 12.09 -10.28 16.09
C THR A 65 11.68 -9.27 17.17
N ALA A 66 11.28 -8.07 16.77
CA ALA A 66 10.98 -6.96 17.68
C ALA A 66 9.48 -6.83 18.04
N THR A 67 8.60 -7.55 17.36
CA THR A 67 7.14 -7.53 17.54
C THR A 67 6.59 -8.92 17.85
N THR A 68 5.37 -9.00 18.38
CA THR A 68 4.77 -10.25 18.86
C THR A 68 3.47 -10.63 18.15
N THR A 69 2.63 -9.66 17.82
CA THR A 69 1.28 -9.85 17.28
C THR A 69 1.07 -9.22 15.90
N MET A 70 1.81 -8.14 15.62
CA MET A 70 1.69 -7.37 14.38
C MET A 70 1.94 -8.24 13.15
N LYS A 71 1.07 -8.15 12.15
CA LYS A 71 1.27 -8.73 10.82
C LYS A 71 2.33 -7.92 10.08
N LEU A 72 3.23 -8.61 9.38
CA LEU A 72 4.41 -8.03 8.77
C LEU A 72 4.45 -8.36 7.28
N GLY A 73 4.53 -7.36 6.42
CA GLY A 73 4.61 -7.60 4.99
C GLY A 73 5.32 -6.51 4.22
N THR A 74 5.55 -6.78 2.96
CA THR A 74 6.08 -5.79 2.02
C THR A 74 4.97 -4.84 1.55
N GLY A 75 5.24 -3.56 1.49
CA GLY A 75 4.26 -2.54 1.13
C GLY A 75 4.67 -1.59 -0.01
N VAL A 76 4.92 -2.14 -1.23
CA VAL A 76 4.84 -3.52 -1.71
C VAL A 76 6.19 -3.95 -2.31
N ALA A 77 6.49 -5.25 -2.29
CA ALA A 77 7.69 -5.79 -2.95
C ALA A 77 7.67 -5.47 -4.45
N VAL A 78 8.86 -5.27 -5.00
CA VAL A 78 9.07 -4.85 -6.38
C VAL A 78 9.39 -6.06 -7.25
N ALA A 79 8.40 -6.55 -8.00
CA ALA A 79 8.51 -7.76 -8.82
C ALA A 79 9.72 -7.76 -9.79
N PRO A 80 10.00 -6.69 -10.57
CA PRO A 80 11.08 -6.71 -11.55
C PRO A 80 12.50 -6.77 -10.96
N THR A 81 12.67 -6.50 -9.67
CA THR A 81 14.01 -6.45 -9.06
C THR A 81 14.47 -7.78 -8.46
N ARG A 82 13.55 -8.71 -8.25
CA ARG A 82 13.85 -10.03 -7.66
C ARG A 82 13.05 -11.13 -8.37
N PRO A 83 13.68 -12.22 -8.85
CA PRO A 83 12.97 -13.38 -9.36
C PRO A 83 11.97 -13.96 -8.34
N ALA A 84 10.85 -14.52 -8.79
CA ALA A 84 9.79 -15.04 -7.93
C ALA A 84 10.29 -16.02 -6.83
N PRO A 85 11.17 -17.01 -7.11
CA PRO A 85 11.69 -17.88 -6.06
C PRO A 85 12.51 -17.16 -5.00
N VAL A 86 13.20 -16.05 -5.35
CA VAL A 86 13.96 -15.24 -4.38
C VAL A 86 13.00 -14.46 -3.47
N THR A 87 11.93 -13.89 -4.04
CA THR A 87 10.88 -13.20 -3.27
C THR A 87 10.16 -14.16 -2.34
N ALA A 88 9.80 -15.36 -2.81
CA ALA A 88 9.16 -16.38 -1.99
C ALA A 88 10.06 -16.86 -0.84
N ALA A 89 11.33 -17.18 -1.14
CA ALA A 89 12.29 -17.61 -0.12
C ALA A 89 12.50 -16.53 0.96
N ALA A 90 12.56 -15.25 0.59
CA ALA A 90 12.69 -14.17 1.54
C ALA A 90 11.50 -14.08 2.49
N HIS A 91 10.25 -14.11 1.97
CA HIS A 91 9.04 -14.12 2.81
C HIS A 91 8.95 -15.37 3.68
N ALA A 92 9.27 -16.55 3.13
CA ALA A 92 9.26 -17.80 3.87
C ALA A 92 10.33 -17.84 4.99
N THR A 93 11.48 -17.17 4.79
CA THR A 93 12.50 -16.94 5.82
C THR A 93 11.96 -16.07 6.96
N ILE A 94 11.25 -14.97 6.63
CA ILE A 94 10.62 -14.13 7.65
C ILE A 94 9.49 -14.88 8.36
N ASN A 95 8.75 -15.75 7.65
CA ASN A 95 7.70 -16.58 8.24
C ASN A 95 8.26 -17.67 9.18
N GLU A 96 9.52 -18.08 9.02
CA GLU A 96 10.22 -18.94 10.01
C GLU A 96 10.50 -18.17 11.32
N ILE A 97 10.82 -16.87 11.22
CA ILE A 97 11.05 -15.99 12.38
C ILE A 97 9.72 -15.63 13.07
N ALA A 98 8.66 -15.35 12.28
CA ALA A 98 7.37 -14.88 12.75
C ALA A 98 6.20 -15.69 12.14
N PRO A 99 6.02 -16.96 12.54
CA PRO A 99 5.06 -17.86 11.91
C PRO A 99 3.62 -17.33 11.92
N GLY A 100 2.98 -17.31 10.74
CA GLY A 100 1.59 -16.87 10.56
C GLY A 100 1.37 -15.37 10.71
N ARG A 101 2.44 -14.57 10.85
CA ARG A 101 2.35 -13.10 10.87
C ARG A 101 2.81 -12.46 9.57
N VAL A 102 3.27 -13.23 8.59
CA VAL A 102 3.85 -12.71 7.35
C VAL A 102 2.84 -12.70 6.22
N PHE A 103 2.84 -11.64 5.43
CA PHE A 103 2.13 -11.52 4.15
C PHE A 103 3.03 -10.91 3.08
N CYS A 104 2.73 -11.18 1.81
CA CYS A 104 3.46 -10.66 0.66
C CYS A 104 2.62 -9.63 -0.08
N GLY A 105 2.85 -8.33 0.15
CA GLY A 105 2.36 -7.29 -0.73
C GLY A 105 3.29 -7.17 -1.94
N ILE A 106 2.75 -7.19 -3.17
CA ILE A 106 3.53 -7.25 -4.41
C ILE A 106 2.97 -6.33 -5.48
N GLY A 107 3.86 -5.66 -6.23
CA GLY A 107 3.48 -4.76 -7.30
C GLY A 107 4.46 -4.72 -8.45
N THR A 108 4.08 -4.03 -9.53
CA THR A 108 4.90 -3.87 -10.74
C THR A 108 6.14 -2.98 -10.57
N GLY A 109 6.29 -2.35 -9.40
CA GLY A 109 7.44 -1.49 -9.10
C GLY A 109 7.37 -0.10 -9.74
N ASN A 110 6.22 0.58 -9.68
CA ASN A 110 6.04 1.87 -10.34
C ASN A 110 7.14 2.86 -9.94
N THR A 111 7.19 3.33 -8.69
CA THR A 111 8.20 4.28 -8.21
C THR A 111 9.61 3.71 -8.27
N ALA A 112 9.81 2.50 -7.72
CA ALA A 112 11.12 1.88 -7.60
C ALA A 112 11.85 1.69 -8.93
N MET A 113 11.12 1.40 -10.02
CA MET A 113 11.71 1.27 -11.36
C MET A 113 11.94 2.64 -12.00
N ARG A 114 11.00 3.57 -11.82
CA ARG A 114 11.10 4.92 -12.42
C ARG A 114 12.29 5.69 -11.89
N ILE A 115 12.56 5.66 -10.60
CA ILE A 115 13.74 6.33 -10.00
C ILE A 115 15.08 5.77 -10.51
N MET A 116 15.08 4.57 -11.11
CA MET A 116 16.22 4.00 -11.81
C MET A 116 16.19 4.31 -13.32
N GLY A 117 15.23 5.09 -13.80
CA GLY A 117 15.06 5.39 -15.22
C GLY A 117 14.44 4.26 -16.05
N HIS A 118 13.77 3.31 -15.41
CA HIS A 118 13.14 2.17 -16.08
C HIS A 118 11.61 2.20 -15.94
N PRO A 119 10.88 1.61 -16.91
CA PRO A 119 9.43 1.44 -16.77
C PRO A 119 9.11 0.35 -15.73
N PRO A 120 7.91 0.39 -15.12
CA PRO A 120 7.37 -0.72 -14.33
C PRO A 120 7.28 -2.01 -15.16
N MET A 121 7.20 -3.16 -14.49
CA MET A 121 6.99 -4.46 -15.13
C MET A 121 5.69 -4.45 -15.96
N ARG A 122 5.75 -5.01 -17.17
CA ARG A 122 4.59 -5.14 -18.05
C ARG A 122 3.56 -6.12 -17.46
N ILE A 123 2.28 -5.84 -17.67
CA ILE A 123 1.19 -6.63 -17.08
C ILE A 123 1.27 -8.13 -17.45
N ALA A 124 1.63 -8.47 -18.68
CA ALA A 124 1.78 -9.88 -19.07
C ALA A 124 2.98 -10.59 -18.41
N GLU A 125 4.04 -9.86 -18.08
CA GLU A 125 5.17 -10.38 -17.30
C GLU A 125 4.80 -10.51 -15.83
N PHE A 126 4.03 -9.54 -15.32
CA PHE A 126 3.55 -9.55 -13.94
C PHE A 126 2.55 -10.69 -13.69
N ASP A 127 1.70 -11.03 -14.68
CA ASP A 127 0.79 -12.19 -14.62
C ASP A 127 1.56 -13.49 -14.38
N ARG A 128 2.58 -13.77 -15.22
CA ARG A 128 3.44 -14.95 -15.04
C ARG A 128 4.17 -14.93 -13.71
N TYR A 129 4.73 -13.77 -13.34
CA TYR A 129 5.43 -13.61 -12.08
C TYR A 129 4.55 -13.93 -10.88
N LEU A 130 3.29 -13.45 -10.87
CA LEU A 130 2.34 -13.72 -9.78
C LEU A 130 1.96 -15.21 -9.71
N GLY A 131 1.75 -15.86 -10.85
CA GLY A 131 1.50 -17.30 -10.89
C GLY A 131 2.67 -18.10 -10.29
N ASP A 132 3.89 -17.85 -10.75
CA ASP A 132 5.10 -18.49 -10.21
C ASP A 132 5.26 -18.20 -8.72
N LEU A 133 5.12 -16.93 -8.33
CA LEU A 133 5.26 -16.50 -6.92
C LEU A 133 4.25 -17.20 -6.01
N ARG A 134 3.00 -17.34 -6.44
CA ARG A 134 1.97 -18.02 -5.64
C ARG A 134 2.38 -19.45 -5.32
N HIS A 135 2.77 -20.21 -6.35
CA HIS A 135 3.22 -21.60 -6.18
C HIS A 135 4.47 -21.70 -5.29
N PHE A 136 5.45 -20.81 -5.47
CA PHE A 136 6.64 -20.80 -4.60
C PHE A 136 6.30 -20.44 -3.15
N LEU A 137 5.33 -19.55 -2.89
CA LEU A 137 4.86 -19.22 -1.54
C LEU A 137 4.05 -20.37 -0.91
N ASP A 138 3.48 -21.25 -1.71
CA ASP A 138 2.82 -22.47 -1.24
C ASP A 138 3.83 -23.64 -1.06
N GLY A 139 5.11 -23.46 -1.42
CA GLY A 139 6.17 -24.46 -1.29
C GLY A 139 6.23 -25.45 -2.44
N ASP A 140 5.53 -25.19 -3.53
CA ASP A 140 5.43 -26.08 -4.69
C ASP A 140 6.71 -26.14 -5.53
N GLU A 141 6.81 -27.19 -6.37
CA GLU A 141 7.73 -27.27 -7.51
C GLU A 141 7.11 -26.59 -8.73
N VAL A 142 7.86 -25.67 -9.38
CA VAL A 142 7.42 -24.86 -10.51
C VAL A 142 8.33 -25.06 -11.70
N GLU A 143 7.76 -25.25 -12.91
CA GLU A 143 8.48 -25.12 -14.18
C GLU A 143 8.86 -23.65 -14.41
N PHE A 144 9.98 -23.22 -13.83
CA PHE A 144 10.37 -21.81 -13.77
C PHE A 144 11.30 -21.42 -14.91
N GLU A 145 10.91 -20.35 -15.63
CA GLU A 145 11.74 -19.76 -16.67
C GLU A 145 12.68 -18.69 -16.09
N PHE A 146 13.99 -18.95 -16.21
CA PHE A 146 15.01 -17.98 -15.84
C PHE A 146 16.04 -17.82 -16.96
N ARG A 147 16.20 -16.61 -17.47
CA ARG A 147 17.14 -16.23 -18.54
C ARG A 147 16.99 -17.12 -19.79
N GLY A 148 15.74 -17.40 -20.20
CA GLY A 148 15.41 -18.18 -21.39
C GLY A 148 15.55 -19.68 -21.22
N ARG A 149 15.79 -20.18 -20.01
CA ARG A 149 15.81 -21.61 -19.69
C ARG A 149 14.69 -21.97 -18.73
N ILE A 150 13.91 -22.96 -19.06
CA ILE A 150 12.88 -23.54 -18.19
C ILE A 150 13.46 -24.77 -17.48
N ALA A 151 13.25 -24.86 -16.16
CA ALA A 151 13.63 -26.01 -15.36
C ALA A 151 12.72 -26.17 -14.14
N PRO A 152 12.45 -27.41 -13.67
CA PRO A 152 11.82 -27.64 -12.37
C PRO A 152 12.59 -26.97 -11.27
N THR A 153 11.93 -26.15 -10.47
CA THR A 153 12.55 -25.35 -9.41
C THR A 153 11.70 -25.43 -8.15
N ARG A 154 12.31 -25.74 -7.01
CA ARG A 154 11.66 -25.75 -5.70
C ARG A 154 12.67 -25.49 -4.59
N HIS A 155 12.19 -25.22 -3.37
CA HIS A 155 13.04 -25.25 -2.19
C HIS A 155 13.45 -26.68 -1.85
N LEU A 156 14.76 -26.96 -1.77
CA LEU A 156 15.26 -28.32 -1.66
C LEU A 156 15.18 -28.91 -0.25
N MET A 157 15.18 -28.07 0.79
CA MET A 157 15.28 -28.51 2.18
C MET A 157 14.28 -27.75 3.07
N PRO A 158 12.95 -27.76 2.76
CA PRO A 158 11.98 -26.98 3.53
C PRO A 158 11.86 -27.44 4.98
N GLU A 159 12.10 -28.74 5.26
CA GLU A 159 11.99 -29.33 6.60
C GLU A 159 13.16 -28.98 7.53
N SER A 160 14.21 -28.32 7.01
CA SER A 160 15.44 -28.01 7.75
C SER A 160 15.39 -26.71 8.56
N GLY A 161 14.23 -26.02 8.58
CA GLY A 161 14.05 -24.76 9.32
C GLY A 161 14.75 -23.54 8.71
N PHE A 162 15.10 -23.60 7.42
CA PHE A 162 15.60 -22.43 6.69
C PHE A 162 14.48 -21.49 6.26
N VAL A 163 13.31 -22.07 5.97
CA VAL A 163 12.12 -21.40 5.48
C VAL A 163 10.87 -22.08 6.03
N ARG A 164 9.76 -21.33 6.07
CA ARG A 164 8.44 -21.84 6.50
C ARG A 164 7.36 -21.36 5.55
N PHE A 165 6.68 -22.28 4.90
CA PHE A 165 5.53 -22.00 4.04
C PHE A 165 4.19 -22.11 4.78
N GLU A 166 4.15 -22.83 5.92
CA GLU A 166 2.99 -22.95 6.78
C GLU A 166 3.19 -22.23 8.14
N PRO A 167 2.20 -21.44 8.65
CA PRO A 167 0.93 -21.13 8.00
C PRO A 167 1.13 -20.38 6.67
N ARG A 168 0.18 -20.56 5.72
CA ARG A 168 0.22 -19.97 4.37
C ARG A 168 0.48 -18.46 4.41
N ILE A 169 1.33 -17.98 3.51
CA ILE A 169 1.67 -16.57 3.35
C ILE A 169 0.67 -15.93 2.36
N PRO A 170 -0.26 -15.07 2.82
CA PRO A 170 -1.19 -14.38 1.94
C PRO A 170 -0.45 -13.44 0.98
N MET A 171 -0.95 -13.35 -0.28
CA MET A 171 -0.40 -12.47 -1.30
C MET A 171 -1.37 -11.34 -1.63
N TRP A 172 -0.97 -10.10 -1.34
CA TRP A 172 -1.76 -8.90 -1.61
C TRP A 172 -1.21 -8.20 -2.85
N VAL A 173 -2.05 -8.06 -3.87
CA VAL A 173 -1.61 -7.51 -5.16
C VAL A 173 -1.95 -6.02 -5.24
N SER A 174 -0.94 -5.21 -5.57
CA SER A 174 -1.13 -3.79 -5.80
C SER A 174 -1.68 -3.55 -7.21
N ALA A 175 -2.89 -2.99 -7.31
CA ALA A 175 -3.56 -2.77 -8.58
C ALA A 175 -4.42 -1.49 -8.60
N PHE A 176 -4.37 -0.76 -9.74
CA PHE A 176 -5.12 0.47 -9.96
C PHE A 176 -5.93 0.46 -11.27
N GLY A 177 -5.37 -0.11 -12.33
CA GLY A 177 -6.03 -0.19 -13.63
C GLY A 177 -6.73 -1.53 -13.85
N PRO A 178 -7.65 -1.62 -14.85
CA PRO A 178 -8.47 -2.81 -15.06
C PRO A 178 -7.66 -4.09 -15.27
N ARG A 179 -6.57 -4.04 -16.02
CA ARG A 179 -5.71 -5.20 -16.27
C ARG A 179 -4.99 -5.67 -14.99
N ALA A 180 -4.54 -4.75 -14.14
CA ALA A 180 -3.92 -5.11 -12.87
C ALA A 180 -4.96 -5.63 -11.86
N MET A 181 -6.18 -5.05 -11.84
CA MET A 181 -7.31 -5.56 -11.03
C MET A 181 -7.65 -7.01 -11.39
N ARG A 182 -7.65 -7.35 -12.70
CA ARG A 182 -7.84 -8.73 -13.14
C ARG A 182 -6.78 -9.67 -12.56
N LEU A 183 -5.51 -9.24 -12.49
CA LEU A 183 -4.45 -10.05 -11.88
C LEU A 183 -4.59 -10.17 -10.37
N ALA A 184 -5.02 -9.10 -9.69
CA ALA A 184 -5.34 -9.16 -8.26
C ALA A 184 -6.47 -10.16 -8.00
N ALA A 185 -7.55 -10.12 -8.78
CA ALA A 185 -8.64 -11.08 -8.68
C ALA A 185 -8.20 -12.52 -8.99
N LEU A 186 -7.29 -12.72 -9.96
CA LEU A 186 -6.84 -14.04 -10.37
C LEU A 186 -5.88 -14.70 -9.36
N HIS A 187 -4.88 -13.96 -8.88
CA HIS A 187 -3.76 -14.49 -8.11
C HIS A 187 -3.74 -14.10 -6.64
N GLY A 188 -4.39 -12.97 -6.27
CA GLY A 188 -4.27 -12.38 -4.95
C GLY A 188 -5.17 -12.98 -3.88
N ASP A 189 -4.82 -12.70 -2.63
CA ASP A 189 -5.63 -12.91 -1.42
C ASP A 189 -6.14 -11.58 -0.85
N GLY A 190 -5.77 -10.46 -1.46
CA GLY A 190 -6.20 -9.10 -1.10
C GLY A 190 -5.72 -8.07 -2.12
N LEU A 191 -6.30 -6.87 -2.05
CA LEU A 191 -6.00 -5.75 -2.93
C LEU A 191 -5.33 -4.62 -2.17
N VAL A 192 -4.20 -4.15 -2.69
CA VAL A 192 -3.53 -2.93 -2.20
C VAL A 192 -3.80 -1.79 -3.17
N THR A 193 -4.34 -0.69 -2.66
CA THR A 193 -4.60 0.52 -3.44
C THR A 193 -3.97 1.76 -2.79
N SER A 194 -4.08 2.88 -3.47
CA SER A 194 -3.87 4.23 -2.96
C SER A 194 -4.96 5.13 -3.54
N VAL A 195 -6.20 4.63 -3.51
CA VAL A 195 -7.34 5.46 -3.89
C VAL A 195 -7.55 6.55 -2.85
N PRO A 196 -8.04 7.73 -3.26
CA PRO A 196 -8.40 8.78 -2.31
C PRO A 196 -9.28 8.22 -1.18
N PRO A 197 -9.10 8.65 0.07
CA PRO A 197 -9.91 8.18 1.20
C PRO A 197 -11.31 8.82 1.17
N GLN A 198 -12.08 8.46 0.14
CA GLN A 198 -13.44 8.93 -0.14
C GLN A 198 -14.34 7.74 -0.47
N PRO A 199 -15.57 7.66 0.05
CA PRO A 199 -16.47 6.52 -0.15
C PRO A 199 -16.68 6.15 -1.62
N ALA A 200 -16.88 7.13 -2.50
CA ALA A 200 -17.06 6.88 -3.93
C ALA A 200 -15.85 6.22 -4.61
N ALA A 201 -14.63 6.57 -4.19
CA ALA A 201 -13.40 5.96 -4.72
C ALA A 201 -13.24 4.52 -4.26
N VAL A 202 -13.61 4.22 -3.01
CA VAL A 202 -13.61 2.86 -2.44
C VAL A 202 -14.66 1.99 -3.13
N GLN A 203 -15.90 2.48 -3.27
CA GLN A 203 -16.97 1.78 -3.98
C GLN A 203 -16.59 1.47 -5.44
N TYR A 204 -15.96 2.42 -6.11
CA TYR A 204 -15.45 2.21 -7.47
C TYR A 204 -14.38 1.12 -7.52
N ALA A 205 -13.42 1.12 -6.58
CA ALA A 205 -12.39 0.06 -6.50
C ALA A 205 -13.02 -1.31 -6.23
N ARG A 206 -14.00 -1.39 -5.32
CA ARG A 206 -14.74 -2.61 -4.99
C ARG A 206 -15.50 -3.15 -6.21
N GLN A 207 -16.22 -2.29 -6.94
CA GLN A 207 -16.93 -2.69 -8.16
C GLN A 207 -15.95 -3.20 -9.23
N ARG A 208 -14.82 -2.52 -9.43
CA ARG A 208 -13.80 -2.94 -10.40
C ARG A 208 -13.18 -4.29 -10.05
N LEU A 209 -13.01 -4.57 -8.75
CA LEU A 209 -12.54 -5.89 -8.29
C LEU A 209 -13.60 -6.97 -8.56
N ALA A 210 -14.87 -6.67 -8.29
CA ALA A 210 -15.98 -7.60 -8.57
C ALA A 210 -16.07 -7.93 -10.08
N ASP A 211 -16.07 -6.91 -10.94
CA ASP A 211 -16.05 -7.09 -12.39
C ASP A 211 -14.87 -7.97 -12.85
N ALA A 212 -13.68 -7.71 -12.27
CA ALA A 212 -12.47 -8.48 -12.58
C ALA A 212 -12.55 -9.93 -12.08
N ALA A 213 -13.19 -10.17 -10.94
CA ALA A 213 -13.42 -11.51 -10.40
C ALA A 213 -14.36 -12.31 -11.31
N ASP A 214 -15.43 -11.69 -11.80
CA ASP A 214 -16.35 -12.29 -12.77
C ASP A 214 -15.63 -12.68 -14.07
N GLU A 215 -14.76 -11.79 -14.59
CA GLU A 215 -13.96 -12.06 -15.79
C GLU A 215 -13.04 -13.28 -15.65
N VAL A 216 -12.54 -13.58 -14.45
CA VAL A 216 -11.66 -14.73 -14.19
C VAL A 216 -12.40 -15.94 -13.63
N GLY A 217 -13.72 -15.87 -13.46
CA GLY A 217 -14.56 -16.95 -12.92
C GLY A 217 -14.31 -17.26 -11.45
N ARG A 218 -13.87 -16.25 -10.64
CA ARG A 218 -13.61 -16.39 -9.22
C ARG A 218 -14.68 -15.63 -8.41
N THR A 219 -15.23 -16.31 -7.39
CA THR A 219 -16.04 -15.62 -6.39
C THR A 219 -15.12 -14.99 -5.34
N ILE A 220 -15.26 -13.69 -5.15
CA ILE A 220 -14.53 -12.92 -4.13
C ILE A 220 -15.57 -12.33 -3.18
N ASP A 221 -15.51 -12.71 -1.92
CA ASP A 221 -16.28 -12.08 -0.85
C ASP A 221 -15.40 -11.11 -0.02
N ARG A 222 -16.04 -10.22 0.70
CA ARG A 222 -15.37 -9.18 1.49
C ARG A 222 -14.52 -9.76 2.63
N GLU A 223 -14.97 -10.85 3.24
CA GLU A 223 -14.30 -11.44 4.40
C GLU A 223 -12.98 -12.13 4.01
N SER A 224 -12.96 -12.77 2.86
CA SER A 224 -11.80 -13.54 2.38
C SER A 224 -10.86 -12.74 1.46
N PHE A 225 -11.27 -11.54 1.02
CA PHE A 225 -10.48 -10.72 0.12
C PHE A 225 -10.54 -9.22 0.50
N PRO A 226 -9.75 -8.81 1.47
CA PRO A 226 -9.75 -7.42 1.93
C PRO A 226 -9.18 -6.45 0.90
N ILE A 227 -9.70 -5.21 0.93
CA ILE A 227 -9.17 -4.05 0.19
C ILE A 227 -8.53 -3.09 1.19
N THR A 228 -7.27 -2.73 0.92
CA THR A 228 -6.57 -1.72 1.70
C THR A 228 -6.24 -0.49 0.87
N THR A 229 -6.19 0.68 1.53
CA THR A 229 -5.70 1.91 0.91
C THR A 229 -4.54 2.51 1.70
N LEU A 230 -3.51 2.96 0.95
CA LEU A 230 -2.41 3.73 1.49
C LEU A 230 -2.77 5.22 1.47
N THR A 231 -2.67 5.87 2.62
CA THR A 231 -2.85 7.31 2.81
C THR A 231 -1.99 7.80 3.98
N THR A 232 -2.14 9.05 4.38
CA THR A 232 -1.76 9.53 5.71
C THR A 232 -2.98 10.10 6.42
N ALA A 233 -2.91 10.23 7.74
CA ALA A 233 -4.00 10.81 8.51
C ALA A 233 -3.49 11.88 9.47
N LEU A 234 -4.37 12.81 9.84
CA LEU A 234 -4.07 13.85 10.81
C LEU A 234 -5.32 14.20 11.61
N VAL A 235 -5.17 14.22 12.94
CA VAL A 235 -6.19 14.74 13.85
C VAL A 235 -6.04 16.26 13.96
N LEU A 236 -7.04 17.00 13.48
CA LEU A 236 -7.09 18.46 13.62
C LEU A 236 -7.42 18.89 15.05
N GLU A 237 -6.84 19.99 15.47
CA GLU A 237 -7.33 20.74 16.64
C GLU A 237 -8.63 21.46 16.26
N GLU A 238 -9.44 21.81 17.26
CA GLU A 238 -10.70 22.52 17.01
C GLU A 238 -10.46 23.88 16.34
N GLY A 239 -11.06 24.07 15.17
CA GLY A 239 -10.90 25.30 14.37
C GLY A 239 -9.56 25.39 13.61
N GLU A 240 -8.73 24.35 13.60
CA GLU A 240 -7.48 24.36 12.84
C GLU A 240 -7.71 24.31 11.34
N SER A 241 -7.04 25.20 10.62
CA SER A 241 -7.10 25.27 9.15
C SER A 241 -6.21 24.21 8.51
N LEU A 242 -6.65 23.66 7.35
CA LEU A 242 -5.84 22.81 6.51
C LEU A 242 -4.57 23.49 5.95
N ASP A 243 -4.53 24.83 5.96
CA ASP A 243 -3.34 25.62 5.58
C ASP A 243 -2.37 25.87 6.74
N SER A 244 -2.66 25.37 7.94
CA SER A 244 -1.74 25.55 9.08
C SER A 244 -0.38 24.90 8.81
N GLU A 245 0.67 25.48 9.39
CA GLU A 245 2.04 24.96 9.24
C GLU A 245 2.14 23.51 9.75
N ARG A 246 1.45 23.17 10.84
CA ARG A 246 1.42 21.81 11.39
C ARG A 246 0.78 20.83 10.42
N VAL A 247 -0.38 21.16 9.85
CA VAL A 247 -1.08 20.31 8.88
C VAL A 247 -0.19 20.07 7.67
N ARG A 248 0.38 21.12 7.08
CA ARG A 248 1.27 21.00 5.91
C ARG A 248 2.52 20.16 6.22
N ARG A 249 3.10 20.31 7.39
CA ARG A 249 4.26 19.52 7.85
C ARG A 249 3.91 18.05 8.02
N GLN A 250 2.74 17.73 8.59
CA GLN A 250 2.35 16.35 8.93
C GLN A 250 1.66 15.58 7.80
N THR A 251 1.23 16.26 6.72
CA THR A 251 0.56 15.60 5.58
C THR A 251 1.23 15.85 4.25
N GLY A 252 2.02 16.92 4.15
CA GLY A 252 2.53 17.44 2.88
C GLY A 252 3.35 16.42 2.07
N ALA A 253 4.17 15.60 2.71
CA ALA A 253 4.98 14.60 2.01
C ALA A 253 4.13 13.58 1.26
N PHE A 254 3.03 13.13 1.86
CA PHE A 254 2.08 12.23 1.20
C PHE A 254 1.30 12.95 0.09
N ALA A 255 0.82 14.15 0.39
CA ALA A 255 0.07 14.96 -0.57
C ALA A 255 0.89 15.25 -1.84
N ILE A 256 2.14 15.66 -1.71
CA ILE A 256 3.06 15.88 -2.84
C ILE A 256 3.37 14.59 -3.61
N SER A 257 3.51 13.46 -2.94
CA SER A 257 3.69 12.18 -3.64
C SER A 257 2.51 11.85 -4.56
N SER A 258 1.29 12.22 -4.20
CA SER A 258 0.11 12.08 -5.06
C SER A 258 0.20 12.97 -6.30
N LEU A 259 0.80 14.15 -6.19
CA LEU A 259 1.08 15.04 -7.33
C LEU A 259 2.15 14.44 -8.26
N HIS A 260 3.21 13.83 -7.70
CA HIS A 260 4.22 13.09 -8.47
C HIS A 260 3.57 11.97 -9.32
N TYR A 261 2.69 11.17 -8.71
CA TYR A 261 1.96 10.12 -9.44
C TYR A 261 1.04 10.68 -10.52
N SER A 262 0.36 11.80 -10.26
CA SER A 262 -0.47 12.45 -11.26
C SER A 262 0.35 12.91 -12.47
N TYR A 263 1.53 13.49 -12.23
CA TYR A 263 2.46 13.86 -13.29
C TYR A 263 2.88 12.66 -14.15
N GLU A 264 3.28 11.56 -13.51
CA GLU A 264 3.67 10.34 -14.22
C GLU A 264 2.52 9.74 -15.04
N GLN A 265 1.29 9.75 -14.52
CA GLN A 265 0.11 9.27 -15.25
C GLN A 265 -0.18 10.11 -16.49
N VAL A 266 -0.04 11.44 -16.38
CA VAL A 266 -0.18 12.35 -17.51
C VAL A 266 0.90 12.07 -18.55
N GLN A 267 2.17 11.97 -18.14
CA GLN A 267 3.29 11.71 -19.06
C GLN A 267 3.21 10.34 -19.73
N GLN A 268 2.81 9.31 -19.00
CA GLN A 268 2.79 7.95 -19.54
C GLN A 268 1.59 7.65 -20.42
N PHE A 269 0.41 8.19 -20.07
CA PHE A 269 -0.86 7.80 -20.69
C PHE A 269 -1.55 8.93 -21.44
N GLY A 270 -0.98 10.14 -21.46
CA GLY A 270 -1.61 11.32 -22.07
C GLY A 270 -2.94 11.71 -21.40
N ARG A 271 -3.14 11.35 -20.14
CA ARG A 271 -4.35 11.66 -19.38
C ARG A 271 -4.38 13.15 -19.04
N ARG A 272 -5.58 13.68 -18.80
CA ARG A 272 -5.69 15.01 -18.18
C ARG A 272 -5.37 14.90 -16.70
N PRO A 273 -4.70 15.93 -16.11
CA PRO A 273 -4.54 15.98 -14.66
C PRO A 273 -5.91 16.03 -13.98
N PRO A 274 -6.02 15.55 -12.73
CA PRO A 274 -7.21 15.74 -11.92
C PRO A 274 -7.61 17.22 -11.83
N GLU A 275 -8.91 17.51 -11.81
CA GLU A 275 -9.44 18.88 -11.82
C GLU A 275 -8.97 19.70 -10.60
N TYR A 276 -8.88 19.07 -9.44
CA TYR A 276 -8.41 19.70 -8.22
C TYR A 276 -6.92 20.14 -8.25
N LEU A 277 -6.18 19.76 -9.28
CA LEU A 277 -4.80 20.20 -9.51
C LEU A 277 -4.70 21.36 -10.49
N ALA A 278 -5.81 21.83 -11.08
CA ALA A 278 -5.81 22.78 -12.20
C ALA A 278 -5.00 24.04 -11.89
N ASP A 279 -5.15 24.60 -10.69
CA ASP A 279 -4.51 25.87 -10.29
C ASP A 279 -3.00 25.76 -10.09
N ILE A 280 -2.49 24.57 -9.71
CA ILE A 280 -1.06 24.37 -9.41
C ILE A 280 -0.35 23.57 -10.50
N TRP A 281 -1.09 22.94 -11.42
CA TRP A 281 -0.52 21.98 -12.37
C TRP A 281 0.53 22.57 -13.30
N GLY A 282 0.24 23.74 -13.89
CA GLY A 282 1.16 24.39 -14.83
C GLY A 282 2.50 24.74 -14.19
N ASP A 283 2.44 25.33 -13.00
CA ASP A 283 3.63 25.72 -12.25
C ASP A 283 4.43 24.51 -11.76
N TYR A 284 3.72 23.43 -11.34
CA TYR A 284 4.37 22.19 -10.93
C TYR A 284 5.10 21.50 -12.09
N VAL A 285 4.47 21.41 -13.26
CA VAL A 285 5.12 20.86 -14.46
C VAL A 285 6.36 21.67 -14.83
N ALA A 286 6.25 23.01 -14.83
CA ALA A 286 7.37 23.90 -15.12
C ALA A 286 8.53 23.71 -14.13
N GLU A 287 8.22 23.49 -12.82
CA GLU A 287 9.23 23.21 -11.80
C GLU A 287 10.00 21.92 -12.09
N LEU A 288 9.30 20.83 -12.43
CA LEU A 288 9.94 19.56 -12.79
C LEU A 288 10.74 19.67 -14.10
N GLU A 289 10.26 20.46 -15.06
CA GLU A 289 10.90 20.66 -16.35
C GLU A 289 12.16 21.53 -16.31
N ASN A 290 12.42 22.23 -15.20
CA ASN A 290 13.73 22.83 -14.92
C ASN A 290 14.84 21.77 -14.85
N THR A 291 14.49 20.51 -14.57
CA THR A 291 15.43 19.38 -14.59
C THR A 291 15.50 18.78 -16.00
N PRO A 292 16.70 18.61 -16.59
CA PRO A 292 16.87 17.97 -17.90
C PRO A 292 16.14 16.63 -17.99
N PRO A 293 15.51 16.30 -19.14
CA PRO A 293 14.67 15.10 -19.29
C PRO A 293 15.35 13.79 -18.85
N GLU A 294 16.64 13.64 -19.16
CA GLU A 294 17.44 12.45 -18.83
C GLU A 294 17.73 12.29 -17.33
N ARG A 295 17.53 13.34 -16.54
CA ARG A 295 17.73 13.34 -15.08
C ARG A 295 16.43 13.56 -14.30
N ARG A 296 15.31 13.82 -14.97
CA ARG A 296 14.04 14.20 -14.33
C ARG A 296 13.53 13.10 -13.38
N HIS A 297 13.77 11.83 -13.70
CA HIS A 297 13.43 10.71 -12.83
C HIS A 297 14.13 10.74 -11.47
N LEU A 298 15.29 11.38 -11.34
CA LEU A 298 16.01 11.57 -10.06
C LEU A 298 15.42 12.72 -9.24
N ARG A 299 14.61 13.59 -9.85
CA ARG A 299 14.00 14.75 -9.19
C ARG A 299 12.57 14.49 -8.76
N THR A 300 11.77 13.79 -9.59
CA THR A 300 10.33 13.63 -9.39
C THR A 300 9.98 13.03 -8.04
N HIS A 301 10.76 12.07 -7.54
CA HIS A 301 10.50 11.42 -6.26
C HIS A 301 11.50 11.79 -5.16
N LEU A 302 12.17 12.93 -5.27
CA LEU A 302 13.03 13.39 -4.19
C LEU A 302 12.21 13.70 -2.94
N GLY A 303 12.61 13.17 -1.78
CA GLY A 303 11.84 13.29 -0.54
C GLY A 303 10.65 12.34 -0.40
N HIS A 304 10.38 11.50 -1.39
CA HIS A 304 9.22 10.61 -1.54
C HIS A 304 8.60 10.12 -0.23
N ASN A 305 7.40 10.59 0.10
CA ASN A 305 6.63 10.30 1.33
C ASN A 305 7.38 10.56 2.67
N CYS A 306 8.61 11.04 2.64
CA CYS A 306 9.42 11.29 3.84
C CYS A 306 9.43 12.75 4.25
N TRP A 307 9.59 13.65 3.29
CA TRP A 307 9.55 15.12 3.48
C TRP A 307 9.18 15.82 2.18
N VAL A 308 8.79 17.08 2.27
CA VAL A 308 8.59 17.96 1.11
C VAL A 308 9.90 18.69 0.80
N VAL A 309 10.34 18.70 -0.45
CA VAL A 309 11.49 19.51 -0.86
C VAL A 309 11.10 20.99 -0.93
N PRO A 310 12.00 21.94 -0.64
CA PRO A 310 11.66 23.37 -0.54
C PRO A 310 10.95 23.94 -1.79
N GLU A 311 11.34 23.48 -2.98
CA GLU A 311 10.75 23.91 -4.25
C GLU A 311 9.29 23.46 -4.42
N GLU A 312 8.87 22.43 -3.70
CA GLU A 312 7.52 21.85 -3.77
C GLU A 312 6.61 22.31 -2.64
N GLU A 313 7.11 22.97 -1.60
CA GLU A 313 6.30 23.42 -0.45
C GLU A 313 5.10 24.27 -0.88
N ARG A 314 5.25 25.09 -1.92
CA ARG A 314 4.17 25.94 -2.45
C ARG A 314 3.00 25.16 -3.06
N PHE A 315 3.21 23.90 -3.43
CA PHE A 315 2.18 23.03 -4.02
C PHE A 315 1.43 22.20 -2.98
N VAL A 316 1.83 22.24 -1.71
CA VAL A 316 1.09 21.63 -0.60
C VAL A 316 -0.08 22.53 -0.25
N THR A 317 -1.18 22.41 -0.98
CA THR A 317 -2.40 23.22 -0.80
C THR A 317 -3.41 22.50 0.10
N ALA A 318 -4.31 23.26 0.73
CA ALA A 318 -5.42 22.70 1.51
C ALA A 318 -6.27 21.73 0.67
N GLU A 319 -6.53 22.06 -0.60
CA GLU A 319 -7.31 21.19 -1.49
C GLU A 319 -6.58 19.88 -1.80
N LEU A 320 -5.26 19.91 -2.08
CA LEU A 320 -4.47 18.71 -2.28
C LEU A 320 -4.48 17.80 -1.04
N ILE A 321 -4.35 18.39 0.16
CA ILE A 321 -4.42 17.66 1.43
C ILE A 321 -5.80 17.03 1.61
N ASP A 322 -6.89 17.79 1.46
CA ASP A 322 -8.27 17.28 1.61
C ASP A 322 -8.60 16.14 0.64
N ARG A 323 -8.04 16.18 -0.58
CA ARG A 323 -8.28 15.15 -1.60
C ARG A 323 -7.48 13.88 -1.42
N THR A 324 -6.32 13.95 -0.76
CA THR A 324 -5.36 12.84 -0.74
C THR A 324 -5.12 12.26 0.65
N CYS A 325 -5.41 13.02 1.70
CA CYS A 325 -5.14 12.65 3.08
C CYS A 325 -6.44 12.50 3.90
N LEU A 326 -6.40 11.71 4.95
CA LEU A 326 -7.51 11.54 5.88
C LEU A 326 -7.34 12.53 7.03
N VAL A 327 -7.97 13.71 6.93
CA VAL A 327 -7.78 14.82 7.88
C VAL A 327 -9.13 15.25 8.47
N GLY A 328 -9.16 15.53 9.78
CA GLY A 328 -10.35 16.00 10.50
C GLY A 328 -10.13 16.01 12.01
N THR A 329 -11.04 16.63 12.75
CA THR A 329 -11.12 16.45 14.20
C THR A 329 -11.35 14.97 14.55
N ALA A 330 -11.16 14.57 15.79
CA ALA A 330 -11.34 13.16 16.20
C ALA A 330 -12.72 12.59 15.79
N ASP A 331 -13.79 13.38 15.96
CA ASP A 331 -15.14 12.95 15.61
C ASP A 331 -15.36 12.90 14.10
N GLU A 332 -14.82 13.86 13.36
CA GLU A 332 -14.88 13.84 11.88
C GLU A 332 -14.09 12.67 11.30
N LEU A 333 -12.93 12.33 11.87
CA LEU A 333 -12.14 11.16 11.44
C LEU A 333 -12.90 9.86 11.66
N ARG A 334 -13.50 9.66 12.84
CA ARG A 334 -14.33 8.48 13.10
C ARG A 334 -15.45 8.35 12.09
N LYS A 335 -16.19 9.44 11.86
CA LYS A 335 -17.26 9.45 10.86
C LYS A 335 -16.75 9.14 9.44
N LYS A 336 -15.63 9.74 9.00
CA LYS A 336 -15.04 9.45 7.69
C LYS A 336 -14.62 7.98 7.58
N ILE A 337 -14.10 7.39 8.64
CA ILE A 337 -13.69 5.99 8.69
C ILE A 337 -14.90 5.06 8.61
N ASP A 338 -15.97 5.34 9.35
CA ASP A 338 -17.23 4.58 9.28
C ASP A 338 -17.79 4.62 7.84
N GLU A 339 -17.80 5.81 7.20
CA GLU A 339 -18.24 5.95 5.80
C GLU A 339 -17.36 5.17 4.80
N LEU A 340 -16.05 5.05 5.05
CA LEU A 340 -15.13 4.26 4.23
C LEU A 340 -15.34 2.75 4.44
N GLU A 341 -15.59 2.32 5.68
CA GLU A 341 -15.92 0.95 6.02
C GLU A 341 -17.24 0.51 5.36
N ASP A 342 -18.27 1.35 5.46
CA ASP A 342 -19.56 1.15 4.79
C ASP A 342 -19.42 1.08 3.26
N ALA A 343 -18.48 1.85 2.69
CA ALA A 343 -18.15 1.81 1.26
C ALA A 343 -17.40 0.54 0.84
N GLY A 344 -16.93 -0.27 1.80
CA GLY A 344 -16.26 -1.54 1.55
C GLY A 344 -14.74 -1.50 1.68
N LEU A 345 -14.15 -0.52 2.34
CA LEU A 345 -12.74 -0.54 2.72
C LEU A 345 -12.57 -1.40 3.97
N ASP A 346 -11.50 -2.21 4.01
CA ASP A 346 -11.25 -3.12 5.12
C ASP A 346 -10.01 -2.72 5.94
N GLN A 347 -9.07 -1.99 5.33
CA GLN A 347 -7.88 -1.54 6.04
C GLN A 347 -7.39 -0.17 5.51
N ILE A 348 -6.93 0.67 6.44
CA ILE A 348 -6.23 1.91 6.16
C ILE A 348 -4.76 1.75 6.56
N ILE A 349 -3.85 2.04 5.62
CA ILE A 349 -2.41 2.03 5.85
C ILE A 349 -1.94 3.49 5.94
N LEU A 350 -1.33 3.86 7.06
CA LEU A 350 -0.83 5.21 7.28
C LEU A 350 0.66 5.32 6.94
N LEU A 351 1.00 6.33 6.13
CA LEU A 351 2.38 6.68 5.79
C LEU A 351 2.64 8.17 6.12
N PRO A 352 2.88 8.49 7.40
CA PRO A 352 3.20 9.86 7.82
C PRO A 352 4.64 10.22 7.44
N PRO A 353 4.96 11.53 7.37
CA PRO A 353 6.32 12.03 7.14
C PRO A 353 7.31 11.53 8.18
N LEU A 354 8.57 11.38 7.77
CA LEU A 354 9.61 10.69 8.54
C LEU A 354 9.81 11.26 9.95
N ASP A 355 9.83 12.59 10.08
CA ASP A 355 10.12 13.26 11.35
C ASP A 355 8.87 13.46 12.24
N GLU A 356 7.67 13.26 11.67
CA GLU A 356 6.38 13.45 12.35
C GLU A 356 5.65 12.13 12.66
N LYS A 357 6.19 11.00 12.19
CA LYS A 357 5.49 9.71 12.16
C LYS A 357 5.00 9.21 13.52
N GLU A 358 5.80 9.37 14.58
CA GLU A 358 5.43 8.91 15.91
C GLU A 358 4.29 9.74 16.51
N ALA A 359 4.32 11.06 16.32
CA ALA A 359 3.25 11.96 16.74
C ALA A 359 1.95 11.63 16.00
N VAL A 360 2.01 11.55 14.67
CA VAL A 360 0.84 11.26 13.83
C VAL A 360 0.15 9.96 14.23
N ILE A 361 0.89 8.83 14.31
CA ILE A 361 0.25 7.56 14.65
C ILE A 361 -0.26 7.52 16.10
N THR A 362 0.39 8.25 17.02
CA THR A 362 -0.06 8.33 18.41
C THR A 362 -1.38 9.09 18.51
N ASP A 363 -1.49 10.24 17.84
CA ASP A 363 -2.70 11.05 17.86
C ASP A 363 -3.87 10.34 17.18
N VAL A 364 -3.61 9.68 16.04
CA VAL A 364 -4.63 8.88 15.34
C VAL A 364 -5.09 7.70 16.19
N ALA A 365 -4.16 6.92 16.78
CA ALA A 365 -4.52 5.79 17.64
C ALA A 365 -5.37 6.23 18.83
N LYS A 366 -5.03 7.36 19.47
CA LYS A 366 -5.80 7.95 20.55
C LYS A 366 -7.18 8.41 20.09
N ALA A 367 -7.26 9.10 18.95
CA ALA A 367 -8.54 9.58 18.40
C ALA A 367 -9.49 8.44 18.06
N LEU A 368 -8.97 7.29 17.62
CA LEU A 368 -9.73 6.12 17.19
C LEU A 368 -9.89 5.05 18.27
N ASN A 369 -9.26 5.20 19.43
CA ASN A 369 -9.24 4.21 20.53
C ASN A 369 -8.76 2.82 20.05
N LEU A 370 -7.61 2.75 19.34
CA LEU A 370 -7.11 1.49 18.76
C LEU A 370 -6.54 0.52 19.81
N ALA A 371 -6.02 1.00 20.94
CA ALA A 371 -5.41 0.20 22.01
C ALA A 371 -6.39 -0.13 23.14
#